data_66d075408e9244b12501c5a79857584d
#
_entry.id   66d075408e9244b12501c5a79857584d
#
_cell.length_a   1.000
_cell.length_b   1.000
_cell.length_c   1.000
_cell.angle_alpha   90.00
_cell.angle_beta   90.00
_cell.angle_gamma   90.00
#
_symmetry.space_group_name_H-M   'P 1'
#
loop_
_entity.id
_entity.type
_entity.pdbx_description
1 polymer ?
#
loop_
_entity_poly.entity_id
_entity_poly.type
_entity_poly.pdbx_seq_one_letter_code
_entity_poly.pdbx_strand_id
1 'polypeptide(L)'
;SSSATLSFVDGADSVVLDDTYPIYKFEFINMHPATDGAKFTFQADTGTNTSYNQTVTTTNFRAYHNEADSATSLAYDTGEDLAQSTNFITTDTGIGNDNDQCKVGNLTIYNPSSSVFVKHFICVSNNYVLSDYSQNDFIAGYFNTTTALTRFQFKMSSGNIDAGTIKLYGIADS
;
A
#
# COMPACT_ATOMS: atom_id res chain seq x y z
N SER A 1 2.58 16.68 -9.48
CA SER A 1 2.78 17.61 -8.36
C SER A 1 3.10 16.83 -7.11
N SER A 2 4.11 17.26 -6.37
CA SER A 2 4.51 16.63 -5.11
C SER A 2 3.40 16.72 -4.06
N SER A 3 3.08 15.62 -3.38
CA SER A 3 2.01 15.53 -2.38
C SER A 3 2.49 14.81 -1.12
N ALA A 4 2.17 15.38 0.05
CA ALA A 4 2.49 14.73 1.32
C ALA A 4 1.64 13.45 1.54
N THR A 5 0.39 13.48 1.10
CA THR A 5 -0.56 12.37 1.17
C THR A 5 -1.48 12.35 -0.04
N LEU A 6 -1.96 11.16 -0.39
CA LEU A 6 -3.06 10.96 -1.35
C LEU A 6 -4.16 10.16 -0.65
N SER A 7 -5.37 10.69 -0.61
CA SER A 7 -6.51 10.05 0.04
C SER A 7 -7.62 9.76 -0.95
N PHE A 8 -8.19 8.56 -0.86
CA PHE A 8 -9.39 8.14 -1.56
C PHE A 8 -10.51 8.03 -0.52
N VAL A 9 -11.55 8.83 -0.67
CA VAL A 9 -12.65 8.94 0.29
C VAL A 9 -13.95 8.61 -0.43
N ASP A 10 -14.71 7.67 0.11
CA ASP A 10 -16.01 7.29 -0.43
C ASP A 10 -16.94 8.50 -0.63
N GLY A 11 -17.55 8.59 -1.81
CA GLY A 11 -18.41 9.69 -2.21
C GLY A 11 -17.72 11.00 -2.61
N ALA A 12 -16.37 11.07 -2.53
CA ALA A 12 -15.61 12.23 -2.99
C ALA A 12 -14.92 11.96 -4.33
N ASP A 13 -14.89 12.95 -5.23
CA ASP A 13 -14.16 12.88 -6.51
C ASP A 13 -14.42 11.60 -7.34
N SER A 14 -15.66 11.12 -7.33
CA SER A 14 -16.09 9.87 -7.99
C SER A 14 -15.48 8.59 -7.40
N VAL A 15 -14.92 8.65 -6.20
CA VAL A 15 -14.47 7.47 -5.46
C VAL A 15 -15.68 6.72 -4.91
N VAL A 16 -15.74 5.43 -5.18
CA VAL A 16 -16.73 4.49 -4.63
C VAL A 16 -15.99 3.46 -3.80
N LEU A 17 -16.36 3.31 -2.53
CA LEU A 17 -15.79 2.34 -1.57
C LEU A 17 -16.89 1.71 -0.70
N ASP A 18 -18.09 1.62 -1.25
CA ASP A 18 -19.29 1.05 -0.63
C ASP A 18 -19.48 -0.44 -0.99
N ASP A 19 -20.73 -0.92 -0.98
CA ASP A 19 -21.10 -2.30 -1.34
C ASP A 19 -21.37 -2.51 -2.84
N THR A 20 -21.12 -1.50 -3.68
CA THR A 20 -21.26 -1.60 -5.14
C THR A 20 -20.36 -2.68 -5.74
N TYR A 21 -19.16 -2.81 -5.19
CA TYR A 21 -18.18 -3.81 -5.65
C TYR A 21 -17.65 -4.64 -4.46
N PRO A 22 -17.58 -5.96 -4.59
CA PRO A 22 -16.99 -6.82 -3.53
C PRO A 22 -15.48 -6.70 -3.45
N ILE A 23 -14.84 -6.23 -4.51
CA ILE A 23 -13.37 -6.10 -4.59
C ILE A 23 -13.01 -4.72 -5.11
N TYR A 24 -12.07 -4.08 -4.43
CA TYR A 24 -11.46 -2.83 -4.88
C TYR A 24 -9.96 -3.01 -5.05
N LYS A 25 -9.43 -2.49 -6.15
CA LYS A 25 -8.02 -2.61 -6.51
C LYS A 25 -7.40 -1.24 -6.74
N PHE A 26 -6.37 -0.93 -5.98
CA PHE A 26 -5.49 0.21 -6.25
C PHE A 26 -4.30 -0.26 -7.08
N GLU A 27 -4.01 0.42 -8.18
CA GLU A 27 -2.81 0.20 -8.98
C GLU A 27 -1.84 1.36 -8.81
N PHE A 28 -0.60 1.03 -8.55
CA PHE A 28 0.50 1.96 -8.34
C PHE A 28 1.38 1.97 -9.59
N ILE A 29 1.56 3.16 -10.19
CA ILE A 29 2.29 3.35 -11.43
C ILE A 29 3.38 4.39 -11.18
N ASN A 30 4.65 3.95 -11.26
CA ASN A 30 5.85 4.79 -11.14
C ASN A 30 5.82 5.69 -9.90
N MET A 31 5.49 5.12 -8.73
CA MET A 31 5.51 5.85 -7.48
C MET A 31 6.95 6.19 -7.11
N HIS A 32 7.25 7.48 -6.99
CA HIS A 32 8.58 8.01 -6.77
C HIS A 32 8.60 8.88 -5.50
N PRO A 33 9.55 8.65 -4.56
CA PRO A 33 9.67 9.44 -3.35
C PRO A 33 10.56 10.67 -3.57
N ALA A 34 10.26 11.77 -2.85
CA ALA A 34 11.15 12.93 -2.79
C ALA A 34 12.38 12.67 -1.90
N THR A 35 12.31 11.68 -1.00
CA THR A 35 13.38 11.34 -0.07
C THR A 35 13.90 9.95 -0.37
N ASP A 36 15.21 9.82 -0.53
CA ASP A 36 15.87 8.55 -0.81
C ASP A 36 15.62 7.51 0.29
N GLY A 37 15.29 6.29 -0.13
CA GLY A 37 14.97 5.19 0.78
C GLY A 37 13.66 5.34 1.54
N ALA A 38 12.79 6.28 1.16
CA ALA A 38 11.45 6.37 1.76
C ALA A 38 10.57 5.19 1.34
N LYS A 39 9.83 4.64 2.30
CA LYS A 39 8.90 3.54 2.07
C LYS A 39 7.53 4.06 1.65
N PHE A 40 6.91 3.41 0.67
CA PHE A 40 5.52 3.70 0.33
C PHE A 40 4.59 2.96 1.29
N THR A 41 3.64 3.69 1.86
CA THR A 41 2.80 3.18 2.93
C THR A 41 1.32 3.49 2.69
N PHE A 42 0.44 2.69 3.31
CA PHE A 42 -1.00 2.96 3.31
C PHE A 42 -1.65 2.65 4.65
N GLN A 43 -2.81 3.24 4.87
CA GLN A 43 -3.69 2.96 6.00
C GLN A 43 -5.13 3.29 5.60
N ALA A 44 -6.10 2.76 6.36
CA ALA A 44 -7.52 2.99 6.13
C ALA A 44 -8.19 3.61 7.35
N ASP A 45 -9.42 4.11 7.16
CA ASP A 45 -10.26 4.57 8.25
C ASP A 45 -11.75 4.34 7.97
N THR A 46 -12.57 4.53 8.99
CA THR A 46 -14.01 4.27 9.01
C THR A 46 -14.80 5.57 9.15
N GLY A 47 -15.98 5.62 8.55
CA GLY A 47 -16.88 6.77 8.66
C GLY A 47 -16.20 8.08 8.26
N THR A 48 -16.23 9.09 9.13
CA THR A 48 -15.63 10.40 8.90
C THR A 48 -14.28 10.61 9.59
N ASN A 49 -13.73 9.56 10.23
CA ASN A 49 -12.42 9.64 10.86
C ASN A 49 -11.31 9.92 9.85
N THR A 50 -10.31 10.66 10.28
CA THR A 50 -9.14 11.03 9.46
C THR A 50 -7.81 10.74 10.15
N SER A 51 -7.83 9.93 11.20
CA SER A 51 -6.62 9.54 11.93
C SER A 51 -5.83 8.45 11.21
N TYR A 52 -6.49 7.70 10.31
CA TYR A 52 -5.91 6.60 9.54
C TYR A 52 -5.13 5.64 10.43
N ASN A 53 -5.82 5.08 11.41
CA ASN A 53 -5.23 4.29 12.49
C ASN A 53 -6.01 3.00 12.81
N GLN A 54 -6.61 2.38 11.79
CA GLN A 54 -7.27 1.10 11.99
C GLN A 54 -6.27 0.02 12.40
N THR A 55 -6.64 -0.79 13.37
CA THR A 55 -5.80 -1.90 13.83
C THR A 55 -5.61 -2.94 12.73
N VAL A 56 -4.38 -3.34 12.48
CA VAL A 56 -4.02 -4.29 11.43
C VAL A 56 -3.10 -5.39 11.94
N THR A 57 -3.18 -6.54 11.29
CA THR A 57 -2.17 -7.60 11.37
C THR A 57 -1.77 -7.99 9.96
N THR A 58 -0.46 -8.04 9.70
CA THR A 58 0.08 -8.28 8.37
C THR A 58 1.16 -9.35 8.38
N THR A 59 1.41 -9.93 7.22
CA THR A 59 2.61 -10.69 6.89
C THR A 59 3.37 -9.97 5.80
N ASN A 60 4.69 -10.05 5.81
CA ASN A 60 5.54 -9.49 4.77
C ASN A 60 6.66 -10.46 4.44
N PHE A 61 6.82 -10.78 3.15
CA PHE A 61 8.00 -11.46 2.64
C PHE A 61 8.42 -10.85 1.32
N ARG A 62 9.72 -10.91 1.03
CA ARG A 62 10.30 -10.29 -0.16
C ARG A 62 11.30 -11.20 -0.86
N ALA A 63 11.41 -10.99 -2.18
CA ALA A 63 12.49 -11.52 -2.98
C ALA A 63 13.24 -10.37 -3.64
N TYR A 64 14.57 -10.44 -3.67
CA TYR A 64 15.37 -9.43 -4.37
C TYR A 64 16.58 -10.02 -5.10
N HIS A 65 17.04 -9.27 -6.10
CA HIS A 65 18.28 -9.48 -6.83
C HIS A 65 18.93 -8.13 -7.13
N ASN A 66 20.23 -8.00 -6.84
CA ASN A 66 20.95 -6.77 -7.14
C ASN A 66 21.52 -6.77 -8.57
N GLU A 67 21.74 -5.58 -9.11
CA GLU A 67 22.27 -5.41 -10.49
C GLU A 67 23.69 -5.95 -10.69
N ALA A 68 24.48 -6.03 -9.61
CA ALA A 68 25.84 -6.56 -9.67
C ALA A 68 25.91 -8.10 -9.75
N ASP A 69 24.75 -8.80 -9.78
CA ASP A 69 24.66 -10.28 -9.77
C ASP A 69 25.44 -10.92 -8.61
N SER A 70 25.46 -10.25 -7.46
CA SER A 70 26.24 -10.66 -6.30
C SER A 70 25.39 -10.96 -5.06
N ALA A 71 24.10 -10.63 -5.06
CA ALA A 71 23.21 -10.83 -3.92
C ALA A 71 21.77 -11.12 -4.37
N THR A 72 21.22 -12.21 -3.85
CA THR A 72 19.81 -12.60 -3.98
C THR A 72 19.28 -13.07 -2.63
N SER A 73 17.99 -12.90 -2.39
CA SER A 73 17.34 -13.46 -1.21
C SER A 73 15.84 -13.63 -1.41
N LEU A 74 15.28 -14.63 -0.72
CA LEU A 74 13.86 -14.74 -0.44
C LEU A 74 13.71 -14.90 1.07
N ALA A 75 13.07 -13.98 1.75
CA ALA A 75 12.97 -13.96 3.20
C ALA A 75 11.67 -13.35 3.70
N TYR A 76 11.22 -13.84 4.87
CA TYR A 76 10.20 -13.15 5.66
C TYR A 76 10.81 -11.91 6.31
N ASP A 77 10.09 -10.78 6.29
CA ASP A 77 10.58 -9.51 6.81
C ASP A 77 9.88 -9.14 8.11
N THR A 78 10.52 -9.50 9.23
CA THR A 78 10.00 -9.22 10.59
C THR A 78 10.11 -7.75 11.00
N GLY A 79 10.80 -6.92 10.23
CA GLY A 79 10.91 -5.48 10.46
C GLY A 79 9.75 -4.69 9.85
N GLU A 80 9.00 -5.31 8.94
CA GLU A 80 7.96 -4.64 8.16
C GLU A 80 6.56 -5.23 8.38
N ASP A 81 6.44 -6.34 9.10
CA ASP A 81 5.15 -6.89 9.48
C ASP A 81 4.55 -6.16 10.70
N LEU A 82 3.25 -6.25 10.84
CA LEU A 82 2.51 -5.60 11.92
C LEU A 82 1.64 -6.62 12.66
N ALA A 83 1.59 -6.55 13.98
CA ALA A 83 0.73 -7.38 14.83
C ALA A 83 -0.13 -6.48 15.71
N GLN A 84 -1.45 -6.42 15.42
CA GLN A 84 -2.43 -5.59 16.12
C GLN A 84 -1.95 -4.13 16.29
N SER A 85 -1.41 -3.57 15.22
CA SER A 85 -0.81 -2.24 15.18
C SER A 85 -1.73 -1.23 14.48
N THR A 86 -1.63 0.03 14.86
CA THR A 86 -2.30 1.16 14.19
C THR A 86 -1.37 1.93 13.26
N ASN A 87 -0.14 1.48 13.08
CA ASN A 87 0.82 2.08 12.18
C ASN A 87 0.39 1.95 10.71
N PHE A 88 0.91 2.83 9.86
CA PHE A 88 0.81 2.67 8.42
C PHE A 88 1.53 1.38 7.98
N ILE A 89 0.89 0.63 7.09
CA ILE A 89 1.41 -0.60 6.50
C ILE A 89 2.44 -0.23 5.46
N THR A 90 3.67 -0.73 5.60
CA THR A 90 4.71 -0.56 4.59
C THR A 90 4.51 -1.53 3.44
N THR A 91 4.81 -1.11 2.22
CA THR A 91 4.67 -1.93 1.02
C THR A 91 6.01 -2.25 0.34
N ASP A 92 7.10 -1.84 0.97
CA ASP A 92 8.49 -2.04 0.52
C ASP A 92 9.47 -1.76 1.66
N THR A 93 10.76 -1.90 1.39
CA THR A 93 11.83 -1.61 2.35
C THR A 93 12.56 -0.31 2.08
N GLY A 94 12.12 0.44 1.09
CA GLY A 94 12.64 1.75 0.71
C GLY A 94 12.88 1.86 -0.79
N ILE A 95 12.30 2.86 -1.41
CA ILE A 95 12.43 3.17 -2.84
C ILE A 95 13.55 4.19 -2.99
N GLY A 96 14.44 4.01 -3.97
CA GLY A 96 15.42 5.03 -4.29
C GLY A 96 14.79 6.27 -4.93
N ASN A 97 15.46 7.42 -4.85
CA ASN A 97 14.98 8.68 -5.41
C ASN A 97 15.80 9.18 -6.61
N ASP A 98 16.65 8.35 -7.19
CA ASP A 98 17.28 8.65 -8.46
C ASP A 98 16.23 8.69 -9.58
N ASN A 99 16.45 9.45 -10.64
CA ASN A 99 15.46 9.79 -11.66
C ASN A 99 14.79 8.60 -12.34
N ASP A 100 15.40 7.42 -12.33
CA ASP A 100 14.91 6.18 -12.94
C ASP A 100 14.37 5.18 -11.91
N GLN A 101 14.52 5.47 -10.62
CA GLN A 101 14.05 4.59 -9.53
C GLN A 101 12.59 4.86 -9.22
N CYS A 102 11.79 3.82 -9.16
CA CYS A 102 10.37 3.92 -8.83
C CYS A 102 9.82 2.58 -8.32
N LYS A 103 8.55 2.61 -7.96
CA LYS A 103 7.76 1.46 -7.56
C LYS A 103 6.53 1.31 -8.42
N VAL A 104 6.20 0.05 -8.74
CA VAL A 104 4.92 -0.36 -9.34
C VAL A 104 4.28 -1.46 -8.50
N GLY A 105 2.96 -1.65 -8.64
CA GLY A 105 2.28 -2.73 -7.93
C GLY A 105 0.79 -2.52 -7.79
N ASN A 106 0.19 -3.34 -6.94
CA ASN A 106 -1.23 -3.23 -6.64
C ASN A 106 -1.55 -3.61 -5.20
N LEU A 107 -2.65 -3.05 -4.70
CA LEU A 107 -3.29 -3.38 -3.44
C LEU A 107 -4.74 -3.77 -3.74
N THR A 108 -5.12 -5.00 -3.38
CA THR A 108 -6.49 -5.49 -3.51
C THR A 108 -7.14 -5.57 -2.14
N ILE A 109 -8.31 -4.97 -2.00
CA ILE A 109 -9.11 -4.98 -0.78
C ILE A 109 -10.38 -5.77 -1.05
N TYR A 110 -10.74 -6.66 -0.13
CA TYR A 110 -11.90 -7.54 -0.25
C TYR A 110 -12.99 -7.09 0.71
N ASN A 111 -14.21 -6.87 0.16
CA ASN A 111 -15.41 -6.46 0.90
C ASN A 111 -15.17 -5.36 1.95
N PRO A 112 -14.64 -4.17 1.58
CA PRO A 112 -14.34 -3.12 2.56
C PRO A 112 -15.59 -2.62 3.29
N SER A 113 -16.76 -2.73 2.70
CA SER A 113 -18.06 -2.32 3.28
C SER A 113 -18.70 -3.36 4.20
N SER A 114 -18.15 -4.58 4.29
CA SER A 114 -18.73 -5.64 5.13
C SER A 114 -18.93 -5.17 6.59
N SER A 115 -20.11 -5.41 7.15
CA SER A 115 -20.39 -5.21 8.56
C SER A 115 -20.25 -6.50 9.40
N VAL A 116 -19.80 -7.60 8.80
CA VAL A 116 -19.69 -8.92 9.42
C VAL A 116 -18.25 -9.39 9.53
N PHE A 117 -17.47 -9.24 8.47
CA PHE A 117 -16.10 -9.77 8.39
C PHE A 117 -15.06 -8.65 8.52
N VAL A 118 -13.86 -9.01 9.01
CA VAL A 118 -12.66 -8.17 8.90
C VAL A 118 -12.30 -7.94 7.44
N LYS A 119 -11.55 -6.90 7.14
CA LYS A 119 -11.23 -6.48 5.76
C LYS A 119 -9.88 -7.01 5.34
N HIS A 120 -9.87 -8.12 4.61
CA HIS A 120 -8.64 -8.69 4.07
C HIS A 120 -8.10 -7.86 2.92
N PHE A 121 -6.78 -7.86 2.79
CA PHE A 121 -6.08 -7.27 1.65
C PHE A 121 -4.85 -8.09 1.25
N ILE A 122 -4.46 -7.92 -0.02
CA ILE A 122 -3.21 -8.44 -0.58
C ILE A 122 -2.55 -7.30 -1.36
N CYS A 123 -1.27 -7.05 -1.10
CA CYS A 123 -0.46 -6.11 -1.85
C CYS A 123 0.73 -6.83 -2.45
N VAL A 124 0.95 -6.64 -3.73
CA VAL A 124 2.15 -7.13 -4.43
C VAL A 124 2.77 -5.98 -5.19
N SER A 125 4.08 -5.81 -5.03
CA SER A 125 4.79 -4.71 -5.66
C SER A 125 6.20 -5.09 -6.07
N ASN A 126 6.72 -4.38 -7.07
CA ASN A 126 8.14 -4.39 -7.43
C ASN A 126 8.67 -2.97 -7.31
N ASN A 127 9.82 -2.82 -6.72
CA ASN A 127 10.50 -1.54 -6.53
C ASN A 127 11.99 -1.63 -6.85
N TYR A 128 12.49 -0.53 -7.36
CA TYR A 128 13.90 -0.27 -7.48
C TYR A 128 14.37 0.36 -6.15
N VAL A 129 15.09 -0.43 -5.36
CA VAL A 129 15.56 -0.05 -4.02
C VAL A 129 16.80 0.83 -4.15
N LEU A 130 16.96 1.77 -3.24
CA LEU A 130 18.07 2.73 -3.18
C LEU A 130 19.48 2.14 -3.33
N SER A 131 19.66 0.83 -3.17
CA SER A 131 20.94 0.13 -3.28
C SER A 131 21.05 -0.75 -4.54
N ASP A 132 20.35 -0.38 -5.61
CA ASP A 132 20.37 -1.02 -6.93
C ASP A 132 19.89 -2.48 -6.91
N TYR A 133 18.75 -2.71 -6.26
CA TYR A 133 18.06 -4.00 -6.23
C TYR A 133 16.71 -3.91 -6.95
N SER A 134 16.38 -4.91 -7.76
CA SER A 134 14.99 -5.24 -8.06
C SER A 134 14.44 -6.03 -6.88
N GLN A 135 13.43 -5.49 -6.20
CA GLN A 135 12.79 -6.15 -5.06
C GLN A 135 11.31 -6.34 -5.32
N ASN A 136 10.82 -7.55 -5.08
CA ASN A 136 9.41 -7.89 -5.11
C ASN A 136 8.92 -8.14 -3.68
N ASP A 137 7.90 -7.40 -3.26
CA ASP A 137 7.29 -7.49 -1.93
C ASP A 137 5.90 -8.11 -2.02
N PHE A 138 5.62 -9.04 -1.10
CA PHE A 138 4.33 -9.68 -0.93
C PHE A 138 3.83 -9.41 0.47
N ILE A 139 2.81 -8.56 0.58
CA ILE A 139 2.19 -8.18 1.83
C ILE A 139 0.73 -8.65 1.81
N ALA A 140 0.31 -9.32 2.87
CA ALA A 140 -1.10 -9.65 3.07
C ALA A 140 -1.48 -9.37 4.52
N GLY A 141 -2.78 -9.12 4.76
CA GLY A 141 -3.24 -8.87 6.10
C GLY A 141 -4.73 -8.58 6.17
N TYR A 142 -5.12 -8.06 7.30
CA TYR A 142 -6.49 -7.61 7.51
C TYR A 142 -6.55 -6.40 8.45
N PHE A 143 -7.52 -5.54 8.20
CA PHE A 143 -7.98 -4.53 9.15
C PHE A 143 -8.91 -5.19 10.15
N ASN A 144 -8.55 -5.15 11.43
CA ASN A 144 -9.28 -5.82 12.51
C ASN A 144 -10.51 -5.01 12.95
N THR A 145 -11.43 -4.81 12.03
CA THR A 145 -12.70 -4.13 12.25
C THR A 145 -13.80 -4.75 11.42
N THR A 146 -15.02 -4.78 11.95
CA THR A 146 -16.23 -5.12 11.21
C THR A 146 -16.98 -3.87 10.70
N THR A 147 -16.53 -2.67 11.08
CA THR A 147 -17.07 -1.42 10.52
C THR A 147 -16.56 -1.21 9.10
N ALA A 148 -17.40 -0.72 8.21
CA ALA A 148 -17.03 -0.43 6.83
C ALA A 148 -15.84 0.54 6.75
N LEU A 149 -14.84 0.22 5.93
CA LEU A 149 -13.78 1.14 5.56
C LEU A 149 -14.30 2.07 4.48
N THR A 150 -14.20 3.37 4.71
CA THR A 150 -14.73 4.41 3.81
C THR A 150 -13.63 5.26 3.19
N ARG A 151 -12.38 5.03 3.57
CA ARG A 151 -11.25 5.81 3.06
C ARG A 151 -9.93 5.11 3.20
N PHE A 152 -9.05 5.38 2.26
CA PHE A 152 -7.66 4.93 2.25
C PHE A 152 -6.75 6.13 2.05
N GLN A 153 -5.62 6.14 2.75
CA GLN A 153 -4.58 7.15 2.57
C GLN A 153 -3.25 6.47 2.24
N PHE A 154 -2.54 7.07 1.30
CA PHE A 154 -1.20 6.70 0.88
C PHE A 154 -0.24 7.84 1.16
N LYS A 155 0.97 7.50 1.62
CA LYS A 155 2.05 8.47 1.85
C LYS A 155 3.41 7.77 1.81
N MET A 156 4.47 8.54 1.70
CA MET A 156 5.82 8.06 1.99
C MET A 156 6.08 8.07 3.51
N SER A 157 6.98 7.23 3.98
CA SER A 157 7.40 7.20 5.39
C SER A 157 8.16 8.48 5.78
N SER A 158 8.76 9.15 4.80
CA SER A 158 9.42 10.46 4.93
C SER A 158 9.33 11.23 3.62
N GLY A 159 9.22 12.56 3.70
CA GLY A 159 9.07 13.42 2.53
C GLY A 159 7.73 13.21 1.81
N ASN A 160 7.66 13.70 0.58
CA ASN A 160 6.47 13.65 -0.26
C ASN A 160 6.50 12.48 -1.26
N ILE A 161 5.33 12.12 -1.77
CA ILE A 161 5.19 11.44 -3.06
C ILE A 161 5.53 12.49 -4.11
N ASP A 162 6.64 12.33 -4.81
CA ASP A 162 7.14 13.32 -5.77
C ASP A 162 6.51 13.12 -7.15
N ALA A 163 6.38 11.87 -7.58
CA ALA A 163 5.74 11.49 -8.83
C ALA A 163 4.98 10.16 -8.70
N GLY A 164 4.22 9.83 -9.73
CA GLY A 164 3.47 8.60 -9.85
C GLY A 164 1.97 8.81 -9.97
N THR A 165 1.27 7.71 -10.17
CA THR A 165 -0.19 7.68 -10.29
C THR A 165 -0.75 6.51 -9.50
N ILE A 166 -1.82 6.75 -8.74
CA ILE A 166 -2.63 5.70 -8.13
C ILE A 166 -3.99 5.67 -8.84
N LYS A 167 -4.39 4.50 -9.34
CA LYS A 167 -5.71 4.28 -9.92
C LYS A 167 -6.53 3.37 -9.01
N LEU A 168 -7.81 3.67 -8.83
CA LEU A 168 -8.76 2.84 -8.11
C LEU A 168 -9.75 2.20 -9.09
N TYR A 169 -9.96 0.90 -8.94
CA TYR A 169 -10.94 0.11 -9.70
C TYR A 169 -11.86 -0.64 -8.75
N GLY A 170 -13.16 -0.68 -9.08
CA GLY A 170 -14.11 -1.64 -8.51
C GLY A 170 -14.24 -2.84 -9.45
N ILE A 171 -14.29 -4.05 -8.91
CA ILE A 171 -14.46 -5.30 -9.64
C ILE A 171 -15.81 -5.87 -9.26
N ALA A 172 -16.71 -5.92 -10.24
CA ALA A 172 -18.07 -6.41 -10.06
C ALA A 172 -18.11 -7.94 -9.93
N ASP A 173 -19.17 -8.45 -9.31
CA ASP A 173 -19.57 -9.85 -9.45
C ASP A 173 -20.05 -10.11 -10.89
N SER A 174 -19.79 -11.31 -11.38
CA SER A 174 -20.24 -11.77 -12.70
C SER A 174 -21.73 -12.13 -12.71
#